data_d6cb611d288fc1025eaf9e6c90914b5b
#
_entry.id   d6cb611d288fc1025eaf9e6c90914b5b
#
_cell.length_a   1.000
_cell.length_b   1.000
_cell.length_c   1.000
_cell.angle_alpha   90.00
_cell.angle_beta   90.00
_cell.angle_gamma   90.00
#
_symmetry.space_group_name_H-M   'P 1'
#
loop_
_entity.id
_entity.type
_entity.pdbx_description
1 polymer ?
#
loop_
_entity_poly.entity_id
_entity_poly.type
_entity_poly.pdbx_seq_one_letter_code
_entity_poly.pdbx_strand_id
1 'polypeptide(L)'
;MPFYEKGDVRIRYEEVGSGFPLLVTPGGGLNSRIDNWPRAVFNAMDVFKNDFRCITLDQRNAIGGESTGPIAVDDPWGSFADDQLGLMDHLGIREFVYMGYCIGGCFAGTLLERAPERI
;
A
#
# COMPACT_ATOMS: atom_id res chain seq x y z
N MET A 1 15.04 3.96 5.47
CA MET A 1 13.99 3.46 4.56
C MET A 1 13.42 2.16 5.12
N PRO A 2 12.20 2.19 5.66
CA PRO A 2 11.66 1.02 6.34
C PRO A 2 11.14 -0.04 5.37
N PHE A 3 11.20 -1.28 5.80
CA PHE A 3 10.69 -2.43 5.07
C PHE A 3 9.85 -3.34 5.96
N TYR A 4 8.82 -3.92 5.37
CA TYR A 4 8.09 -5.04 5.94
C TYR A 4 8.54 -6.31 5.24
N GLU A 5 8.89 -7.33 5.99
CA GLU A 5 9.38 -8.60 5.43
C GLU A 5 8.59 -9.77 5.98
N LYS A 6 8.24 -10.70 5.08
CA LYS A 6 7.60 -11.96 5.45
C LYS A 6 8.05 -13.05 4.46
N GLY A 7 8.87 -13.99 4.93
CA GLY A 7 9.45 -15.00 4.06
C GLY A 7 10.28 -14.37 2.95
N ASP A 8 9.94 -14.66 1.70
CA ASP A 8 10.62 -14.13 0.53
C ASP A 8 10.10 -12.77 0.07
N VAL A 9 9.13 -12.22 0.79
CA VAL A 9 8.50 -10.94 0.44
C VAL A 9 9.15 -9.82 1.23
N ARG A 10 9.53 -8.75 0.53
CA ARG A 10 10.09 -7.55 1.13
C ARG A 10 9.39 -6.34 0.55
N ILE A 11 8.73 -5.55 1.38
CA ILE A 11 7.90 -4.41 0.96
C ILE A 11 8.48 -3.13 1.54
N ARG A 12 8.89 -2.21 0.67
CA ARG A 12 9.25 -0.86 1.08
C ARG A 12 7.99 -0.08 1.41
N TYR A 13 8.00 0.60 2.55
CA TYR A 13 6.90 1.48 2.91
C TYR A 13 7.42 2.79 3.50
N GLU A 14 6.56 3.78 3.56
CA GLU A 14 6.80 5.04 4.27
C GLU A 14 5.55 5.40 5.04
N GLU A 15 5.75 6.11 6.16
CA GLU A 15 4.63 6.66 6.91
C GLU A 15 4.94 8.08 7.37
N VAL A 16 3.89 8.90 7.46
CA VAL A 16 4.00 10.28 7.90
C VAL A 16 2.69 10.69 8.58
N GLY A 17 2.81 11.59 9.55
CA GLY A 17 1.64 12.09 10.27
C GLY A 17 1.24 11.25 11.46
N SER A 18 0.14 11.63 12.08
CA SER A 18 -0.44 10.94 13.23
C SER A 18 -1.95 11.03 13.17
N GLY A 19 -2.63 10.17 13.91
CA GLY A 19 -4.07 10.12 13.93
C GLY A 19 -4.59 8.78 13.41
N PHE A 20 -5.80 8.78 12.86
CA PHE A 20 -6.38 7.55 12.33
C PHE A 20 -5.58 7.06 11.11
N PRO A 21 -5.32 5.75 10.99
CA PRO A 21 -4.52 5.24 9.89
C PRO A 21 -5.21 5.38 8.54
N LEU A 22 -4.43 5.84 7.55
CA LEU A 22 -4.85 5.97 6.16
C LEU A 22 -3.80 5.29 5.28
N LEU A 23 -4.19 4.20 4.64
CA LEU A 23 -3.35 3.54 3.65
C LEU A 23 -3.63 4.16 2.29
N VAL A 24 -2.61 4.72 1.67
CA VAL A 24 -2.72 5.34 0.35
C VAL A 24 -1.79 4.66 -0.64
N THR A 25 -2.30 4.33 -1.82
CA THR A 25 -1.50 3.70 -2.86
C THR A 25 -1.38 4.63 -4.06
N PRO A 26 -0.14 4.86 -4.55
CA PRO A 26 0.05 5.67 -5.75
C PRO A 26 -0.42 4.93 -7.00
N GLY A 27 -0.71 5.68 -8.05
CA GLY A 27 -1.02 5.11 -9.35
C GLY A 27 0.22 4.52 -10.03
N GLY A 28 0.06 4.09 -11.27
CA GLY A 28 1.16 3.54 -12.06
C GLY A 28 0.96 2.08 -12.44
N GLY A 29 -0.24 1.56 -12.30
CA GLY A 29 -0.55 0.17 -12.64
C GLY A 29 0.33 -0.80 -11.85
N LEU A 30 0.91 -1.76 -12.53
CA LEU A 30 1.80 -2.74 -11.89
C LEU A 30 3.11 -2.13 -11.40
N ASN A 31 3.37 -0.87 -11.72
CA ASN A 31 4.54 -0.12 -11.26
C ASN A 31 4.18 0.93 -10.20
N SER A 32 3.09 0.72 -9.48
CA SER A 32 2.70 1.57 -8.35
C SER A 32 3.82 1.58 -7.31
N ARG A 33 4.38 2.76 -7.04
CA ARG A 33 5.53 2.91 -6.14
C ARG A 33 5.53 4.29 -5.51
N ILE A 34 6.20 4.41 -4.38
CA ILE A 34 6.25 5.65 -3.59
C ILE A 34 6.76 6.82 -4.42
N ASP A 35 7.76 6.60 -5.27
CA ASP A 35 8.37 7.65 -6.09
C ASP A 35 7.42 8.21 -7.16
N ASN A 36 6.23 7.65 -7.33
CA ASN A 36 5.21 8.19 -8.23
C ASN A 36 4.45 9.38 -7.61
N TRP A 37 4.47 9.54 -6.27
CA TRP A 37 3.72 10.61 -5.62
C TRP A 37 4.05 12.01 -6.13
N PRO A 38 5.31 12.39 -6.39
CA PRO A 38 5.62 13.73 -6.90
C PRO A 38 5.02 14.04 -8.28
N ARG A 39 4.66 13.00 -9.04
CA ARG A 39 4.07 13.13 -10.38
C ARG A 39 2.56 12.95 -10.40
N ALA A 40 1.95 12.68 -9.25
CA ALA A 40 0.51 12.56 -9.12
C ALA A 40 -0.16 13.93 -9.17
N VAL A 41 -1.49 13.95 -9.37
CA VAL A 41 -2.28 15.17 -9.34
C VAL A 41 -2.04 15.94 -8.04
N PHE A 42 -1.94 15.21 -6.92
CA PHE A 42 -1.46 15.73 -5.65
C PHE A 42 -0.81 14.59 -4.88
N ASN A 43 0.11 14.94 -3.99
CA ASN A 43 0.77 13.96 -3.14
C ASN A 43 -0.08 13.76 -1.88
N ALA A 44 -0.78 12.63 -1.80
CA ALA A 44 -1.68 12.35 -0.70
C ALA A 44 -0.96 12.30 0.66
N MET A 45 0.31 11.90 0.67
CA MET A 45 1.10 11.88 1.91
C MET A 45 1.27 13.30 2.48
N ASP A 46 1.47 14.29 1.61
CA ASP A 46 1.59 15.68 2.04
C ASP A 46 0.24 16.29 2.41
N VAL A 47 -0.79 15.99 1.63
CA VAL A 47 -2.12 16.59 1.82
C VAL A 47 -2.77 16.13 3.13
N PHE A 48 -2.63 14.85 3.46
CA PHE A 48 -3.37 14.26 4.60
C PHE A 48 -2.53 14.06 5.86
N LYS A 49 -1.24 14.37 5.84
CA LYS A 49 -0.35 14.11 7.00
C LYS A 49 -0.74 14.85 8.27
N ASN A 50 -1.47 15.96 8.17
CA ASN A 50 -1.89 16.73 9.34
C ASN A 50 -3.15 16.16 10.00
N ASP A 51 -3.88 15.30 9.29
CA ASP A 51 -5.16 14.76 9.77
C ASP A 51 -5.14 13.25 9.99
N PHE A 52 -4.18 12.55 9.35
CA PHE A 52 -4.11 11.09 9.36
C PHE A 52 -2.68 10.62 9.55
N ARG A 53 -2.56 9.40 10.06
CA ARG A 53 -1.32 8.63 9.97
C ARG A 53 -1.29 7.98 8.60
N CYS A 54 -0.56 8.59 7.67
CA CYS A 54 -0.53 8.17 6.27
C CYS A 54 0.54 7.12 6.04
N ILE A 55 0.17 6.00 5.42
CA ILE A 55 1.08 4.89 5.11
C ILE A 55 0.97 4.62 3.62
N THR A 56 2.11 4.45 2.95
CA THR A 56 2.17 4.10 1.54
C THR A 56 3.27 3.07 1.30
N LEU A 57 3.22 2.38 0.18
CA LEU A 57 4.16 1.31 -0.13
C LEU A 57 4.45 1.22 -1.63
N ASP A 58 5.60 0.61 -1.96
CA ASP A 58 5.88 0.13 -3.30
C ASP A 58 5.17 -1.20 -3.49
N GLN A 59 4.43 -1.35 -4.60
CA GLN A 59 3.82 -2.61 -4.96
C GLN A 59 4.92 -3.65 -5.22
N ARG A 60 4.65 -4.90 -4.84
CA ARG A 60 5.59 -6.02 -5.06
C ARG A 60 6.04 -6.06 -6.51
N ASN A 61 7.35 -6.04 -6.72
CA ASN A 61 8.01 -6.10 -8.03
C ASN A 61 7.72 -4.91 -8.97
N ALA A 62 7.26 -3.78 -8.45
CA ALA A 62 7.10 -2.57 -9.26
C ALA A 62 8.45 -2.15 -9.83
N ILE A 63 8.49 -1.87 -11.12
CA ILE A 63 9.71 -1.40 -11.79
C ILE A 63 10.09 -0.03 -11.23
N GLY A 64 11.32 0.10 -10.78
CA GLY A 64 11.81 1.31 -10.14
C GLY A 64 11.49 1.43 -8.66
N GLY A 65 10.70 0.49 -8.10
CA GLY A 65 10.45 0.39 -6.68
C GLY A 65 11.44 -0.57 -6.02
N GLU A 66 11.29 -0.75 -4.70
CA GLU A 66 12.20 -1.58 -3.91
C GLU A 66 11.50 -2.74 -3.22
N SER A 67 10.26 -3.03 -3.57
CA SER A 67 9.52 -4.18 -3.06
C SER A 67 9.71 -5.38 -3.97
N THR A 68 9.98 -6.54 -3.36
CA THR A 68 10.27 -7.77 -4.10
C THR A 68 9.56 -8.97 -3.48
N GLY A 69 9.30 -9.98 -4.29
CA GLY A 69 8.75 -11.25 -3.84
C GLY A 69 8.09 -12.03 -4.96
N PRO A 70 7.81 -13.32 -4.75
CA PRO A 70 7.09 -14.11 -5.73
C PRO A 70 5.62 -13.69 -5.79
N ILE A 71 5.03 -13.75 -6.98
CA ILE A 71 3.61 -13.45 -7.18
C ILE A 71 2.91 -14.75 -7.59
N ALA A 72 1.78 -15.06 -6.95
CA ALA A 72 0.95 -16.19 -7.35
C ALA A 72 0.36 -15.89 -8.73
N VAL A 73 0.70 -16.74 -9.72
CA VAL A 73 0.31 -16.53 -11.12
C VAL A 73 -1.21 -16.57 -11.29
N ASP A 74 -1.88 -17.39 -10.50
CA ASP A 74 -3.34 -17.56 -10.53
C ASP A 74 -4.10 -16.57 -9.64
N ASP A 75 -3.40 -15.82 -8.79
CA ASP A 75 -4.02 -14.83 -7.90
C ASP A 75 -3.08 -13.65 -7.59
N PRO A 76 -2.70 -12.86 -8.61
CA PRO A 76 -1.80 -11.73 -8.37
C PRO A 76 -2.43 -10.66 -7.46
N TRP A 77 -3.72 -10.41 -7.59
CA TRP A 77 -4.42 -9.44 -6.73
C TRP A 77 -4.39 -9.85 -5.28
N GLY A 78 -4.51 -11.16 -5.01
CA GLY A 78 -4.37 -11.70 -3.67
C GLY A 78 -2.98 -11.47 -3.09
N SER A 79 -1.94 -11.59 -3.90
CA SER A 79 -0.56 -11.31 -3.47
C SER A 79 -0.41 -9.85 -3.05
N PHE A 80 -0.97 -8.91 -3.81
CA PHE A 80 -0.91 -7.48 -3.47
C PHE A 80 -1.71 -7.17 -2.20
N ALA A 81 -2.89 -7.77 -2.04
CA ALA A 81 -3.69 -7.60 -0.83
C ALA A 81 -2.96 -8.17 0.40
N ASP A 82 -2.29 -9.31 0.26
CA ASP A 82 -1.49 -9.89 1.34
C ASP A 82 -0.40 -8.93 1.80
N ASP A 83 0.24 -8.23 0.88
CA ASP A 83 1.27 -7.24 1.21
C ASP A 83 0.68 -6.07 1.99
N GLN A 84 -0.45 -5.55 1.53
CA GLN A 84 -1.10 -4.41 2.16
C GLN A 84 -1.61 -4.75 3.56
N LEU A 85 -2.30 -5.87 3.70
CA LEU A 85 -2.80 -6.32 5.00
C LEU A 85 -1.66 -6.73 5.93
N GLY A 86 -0.65 -7.41 5.39
CA GLY A 86 0.53 -7.79 6.16
C GLY A 86 1.30 -6.59 6.67
N LEU A 87 1.45 -5.55 5.85
CA LEU A 87 2.07 -4.30 6.29
C LEU A 87 1.30 -3.67 7.44
N MET A 88 -0.02 -3.59 7.33
CA MET A 88 -0.85 -3.02 8.40
C MET A 88 -0.75 -3.86 9.68
N ASP A 89 -0.71 -5.19 9.57
CA ASP A 89 -0.47 -6.06 10.71
C ASP A 89 0.90 -5.82 11.34
N HIS A 90 1.93 -5.65 10.51
CA HIS A 90 3.30 -5.34 10.97
C HIS A 90 3.34 -4.03 11.77
N LEU A 91 2.55 -3.05 11.37
CA LEU A 91 2.45 -1.76 12.05
C LEU A 91 1.49 -1.75 13.24
N GLY A 92 0.84 -2.89 13.53
CA GLY A 92 -0.11 -3.00 14.61
C GLY A 92 -1.45 -2.32 14.34
N ILE A 93 -1.80 -2.11 13.07
CA ILE A 93 -3.00 -1.41 12.65
C ILE A 93 -4.08 -2.43 12.27
N ARG A 94 -5.21 -2.39 12.97
CA ARG A 94 -6.34 -3.29 12.69
C ARG A 94 -7.31 -2.71 11.69
N GLU A 95 -7.73 -1.47 11.91
CA GLU A 95 -8.70 -0.76 11.07
C GLU A 95 -8.06 0.46 10.44
N PHE A 96 -8.40 0.74 9.19
CA PHE A 96 -7.82 1.87 8.47
C PHE A 96 -8.73 2.32 7.33
N VAL A 97 -8.58 3.58 6.94
CA VAL A 97 -9.18 4.12 5.72
C VAL A 97 -8.25 3.78 4.56
N TYR A 98 -8.81 3.44 3.42
CA TYR A 98 -8.04 3.15 2.22
C TYR A 98 -8.35 4.17 1.13
N MET A 99 -7.30 4.67 0.48
CA MET A 99 -7.41 5.56 -0.66
C MET A 99 -6.36 5.17 -1.71
N GLY A 100 -6.78 5.06 -2.97
CA GLY A 100 -5.84 4.73 -4.04
C GLY A 100 -6.19 5.42 -5.33
N TYR A 101 -5.17 5.65 -6.16
CA TYR A 101 -5.33 6.16 -7.51
C TYR A 101 -5.32 5.01 -8.51
N CYS A 102 -6.09 5.14 -9.60
CA CYS A 102 -6.03 4.25 -10.76
C CYS A 102 -6.13 2.77 -10.35
N ILE A 103 -4.99 2.04 -10.34
CA ILE A 103 -4.93 0.64 -9.90
C ILE A 103 -5.43 0.46 -8.46
N GLY A 104 -5.42 1.52 -7.68
CA GLY A 104 -5.91 1.50 -6.29
C GLY A 104 -7.35 1.05 -6.18
N GLY A 105 -8.17 1.27 -7.21
CA GLY A 105 -9.54 0.76 -7.25
C GLY A 105 -9.60 -0.77 -7.23
N CYS A 106 -8.69 -1.42 -7.94
CA CYS A 106 -8.57 -2.88 -7.93
C CYS A 106 -8.07 -3.39 -6.58
N PHE A 107 -7.12 -2.70 -5.97
CA PHE A 107 -6.66 -3.03 -4.63
C PHE A 107 -7.79 -2.91 -3.61
N ALA A 108 -8.57 -1.82 -3.69
CA ALA A 108 -9.70 -1.61 -2.79
C ALA A 108 -10.71 -2.76 -2.89
N GLY A 109 -11.03 -3.18 -4.11
CA GLY A 109 -11.95 -4.28 -4.33
C GLY A 109 -11.49 -5.58 -3.67
N THR A 110 -10.21 -5.91 -3.82
CA THR A 110 -9.64 -7.11 -3.23
C THR A 110 -9.58 -7.02 -1.71
N LEU A 111 -9.21 -5.85 -1.17
CA LEU A 111 -9.20 -5.64 0.29
C LEU A 111 -10.58 -5.78 0.89
N LEU A 112 -11.61 -5.22 0.24
CA LEU A 112 -12.98 -5.32 0.71
C LEU A 112 -13.51 -6.74 0.65
N GLU A 113 -13.10 -7.51 -0.34
CA GLU A 113 -13.46 -8.92 -0.44
C GLU A 113 -12.82 -9.74 0.67
N ARG A 114 -11.54 -9.50 0.96
CA ARG A 114 -10.78 -10.29 1.93
C ARG A 114 -11.00 -9.90 3.38
N ALA A 115 -11.07 -8.61 3.66
CA ALA A 115 -11.07 -8.11 5.03
C ALA A 115 -11.96 -6.87 5.17
N PRO A 116 -13.27 -6.98 4.87
CA PRO A 116 -14.15 -5.82 4.93
C PRO A 116 -14.25 -5.19 6.32
N GLU A 117 -14.01 -5.97 7.36
CA GLU A 117 -14.05 -5.51 8.75
C GLU A 117 -12.90 -4.57 9.12
N ARG A 118 -11.89 -4.47 8.27
CA ARG A 118 -10.71 -3.64 8.54
C ARG A 118 -10.74 -2.29 7.84
N ILE A 119 -11.63 -2.14 6.88
CA ILE A 119 -11.69 -0.93 6.04
C ILE A 119 -12.83 0.00 6.50
#